data_01c029e69bcc4599f928c4997184f4fa
#
_entry.id   01c029e69bcc4599f928c4997184f4fa
#
_cell.length_a   1.000
_cell.length_b   1.000
_cell.length_c   1.000
_cell.angle_alpha   90.00
_cell.angle_beta   90.00
_cell.angle_gamma   90.00
#
_symmetry.space_group_name_H-M   'P 1'
#
loop_
_entity.id
_entity.type
_entity.pdbx_description
1 polymer ?
#
loop_
_entity_poly.entity_id
_entity_poly.type
_entity_poly.pdbx_seq_one_letter_code
_entity_poly.pdbx_strand_id
1 'polypeptide(L)'
;MDSYRLAAIDVGSNAARLLITDVTWQNHLLRSTKVAFYRLPIQLGSDVFSHGFLSEEKIDNLKHALTAFQSLIQIFRPDACLACGTAALREAENTVSVMTMIKDYVTLPLHIIDGNMESELIGLATSAFAPADQLAVTIDVGGGSTEISIKRPDGQVEGHSFPIGTLRMLQHFVDDQAWYQLKSLITEKVGKRPTVLIGTGGNINKIPTLLGRKSPVTVTKKQINTVIGVLDSLSIPERCRRYGLKPDRAEVLLPALRIYADIMKWSHTSQLLIPKTGLSDALVILLAKELSGGLLPWEKTLLDKIRGVI
;
A
#
# COMPACT_ATOMS: atom_id res chain seq x y z
N MET A 1 -16.98 -10.23 24.18
CA MET A 1 -16.25 -9.40 23.19
C MET A 1 -15.41 -10.35 22.37
N ASP A 2 -15.68 -10.42 21.08
CA ASP A 2 -14.90 -11.29 20.21
C ASP A 2 -13.55 -10.61 19.97
N SER A 3 -12.49 -11.33 20.25
CA SER A 3 -11.11 -10.90 20.03
C SER A 3 -10.45 -11.91 19.12
N TYR A 4 -9.79 -11.41 18.06
CA TYR A 4 -9.10 -12.24 17.10
C TYR A 4 -7.67 -11.77 16.92
N ARG A 5 -6.75 -12.71 16.76
CA ARG A 5 -5.40 -12.43 16.27
C ARG A 5 -5.38 -12.67 14.77
N LEU A 6 -5.03 -11.64 13.99
CA LEU A 6 -5.05 -11.69 12.54
C LEU A 6 -3.66 -11.44 11.97
N ALA A 7 -3.37 -12.10 10.84
CA ALA A 7 -2.15 -11.88 10.09
C ALA A 7 -2.47 -11.42 8.66
N ALA A 8 -1.69 -10.48 8.16
CA ALA A 8 -1.76 -10.03 6.77
C ALA A 8 -0.36 -9.98 6.16
N ILE A 9 -0.21 -10.60 4.99
CA ILE A 9 1.01 -10.50 4.18
C ILE A 9 0.73 -9.65 2.94
N ASP A 10 1.60 -8.68 2.71
CA ASP A 10 1.62 -7.80 1.55
C ASP A 10 2.96 -7.97 0.84
N VAL A 11 2.94 -8.56 -0.35
CA VAL A 11 4.12 -8.72 -1.22
C VAL A 11 4.10 -7.63 -2.28
N GLY A 12 4.68 -6.49 -1.94
CA GLY A 12 4.81 -5.35 -2.84
C GLY A 12 6.09 -5.38 -3.67
N SER A 13 6.18 -4.50 -4.67
CA SER A 13 7.34 -4.41 -5.59
C SER A 13 8.67 -4.08 -4.89
N ASN A 14 8.66 -3.35 -3.78
CA ASN A 14 9.89 -2.98 -3.05
C ASN A 14 10.15 -3.86 -1.82
N ALA A 15 9.12 -4.39 -1.18
CA ALA A 15 9.29 -5.16 0.05
C ALA A 15 8.09 -6.07 0.29
N ALA A 16 8.34 -7.23 0.90
CA ALA A 16 7.32 -8.04 1.53
C ALA A 16 7.12 -7.61 2.99
N ARG A 17 5.87 -7.64 3.47
CA ARG A 17 5.49 -7.25 4.83
C ARG A 17 4.60 -8.31 5.44
N LEU A 18 4.77 -8.53 6.74
CA LEU A 18 3.88 -9.31 7.59
C LEU A 18 3.42 -8.42 8.74
N LEU A 19 2.12 -8.22 8.86
CA LEU A 19 1.47 -7.59 9.99
C LEU A 19 0.73 -8.65 10.82
N ILE A 20 1.00 -8.67 12.13
CA ILE A 20 0.23 -9.45 13.10
C ILE A 20 -0.40 -8.47 14.07
N THR A 21 -1.70 -8.59 14.28
CA THR A 21 -2.46 -7.65 15.10
C THR A 21 -3.59 -8.36 15.85
N ASP A 22 -3.82 -7.95 17.08
CA ASP A 22 -4.99 -8.34 17.85
C ASP A 22 -6.10 -7.32 17.56
N VAL A 23 -7.30 -7.79 17.23
CA VAL A 23 -8.46 -6.96 16.94
C VAL A 23 -9.60 -7.30 17.89
N THR A 24 -10.34 -6.27 18.29
CA THR A 24 -11.53 -6.40 19.15
C THR A 24 -12.63 -5.48 18.65
N TRP A 25 -13.87 -5.93 18.73
CA TRP A 25 -15.03 -5.09 18.48
C TRP A 25 -15.53 -4.49 19.77
N GLN A 26 -15.53 -3.14 19.86
CA GLN A 26 -16.08 -2.41 21.01
C GLN A 26 -17.07 -1.36 20.48
N ASN A 27 -18.34 -1.45 20.91
CA ASN A 27 -19.40 -0.52 20.48
C ASN A 27 -19.44 -0.32 18.96
N HIS A 28 -19.41 -1.41 18.19
CA HIS A 28 -19.37 -1.43 16.71
C HIS A 28 -18.11 -0.80 16.08
N LEU A 29 -17.11 -0.44 16.89
CA LEU A 29 -15.83 0.06 16.40
C LEU A 29 -14.76 -1.02 16.47
N LEU A 30 -14.04 -1.20 15.37
CA LEU A 30 -12.87 -2.08 15.33
C LEU A 30 -11.69 -1.38 16.00
N ARG A 31 -11.18 -1.98 17.06
CA ARG A 31 -9.92 -1.58 17.68
C ARG A 31 -8.86 -2.59 17.33
N SER A 32 -7.69 -2.11 16.95
CA SER A 32 -6.55 -2.96 16.60
C SER A 32 -5.33 -2.60 17.44
N THR A 33 -4.63 -3.63 17.89
CA THR A 33 -3.34 -3.49 18.58
C THR A 33 -2.30 -4.28 17.82
N LYS A 34 -1.32 -3.58 17.28
CA LYS A 34 -0.23 -4.19 16.52
C LYS A 34 0.65 -5.04 17.45
N VAL A 35 0.71 -6.34 17.18
CA VAL A 35 1.53 -7.32 17.91
C VAL A 35 2.93 -7.37 17.32
N ALA A 36 3.02 -7.52 15.97
CA ALA A 36 4.30 -7.55 15.28
C ALA A 36 4.17 -6.98 13.85
N PHE A 37 5.27 -6.43 13.36
CA PHE A 37 5.37 -5.96 11.98
C PHE A 37 6.77 -6.21 11.45
N TYR A 38 6.84 -7.03 10.41
CA TYR A 38 8.09 -7.36 9.73
C TYR A 38 8.09 -6.78 8.31
N ARG A 39 9.24 -6.31 7.86
CA ARG A 39 9.43 -5.80 6.51
C ARG A 39 10.77 -6.30 5.97
N LEU A 40 10.70 -7.05 4.88
CA LEU A 40 11.84 -7.58 4.14
C LEU A 40 11.97 -6.87 2.79
N PRO A 41 13.09 -6.18 2.51
CA PRO A 41 13.31 -5.44 1.26
C PRO A 41 13.77 -6.41 0.17
N ILE A 42 12.84 -7.07 -0.51
CA ILE A 42 13.14 -8.07 -1.56
C ILE A 42 13.24 -7.47 -2.97
N GLN A 43 12.74 -6.25 -3.17
CA GLN A 43 12.86 -5.44 -4.38
C GLN A 43 12.51 -6.19 -5.68
N LEU A 44 11.39 -6.91 -5.72
CA LEU A 44 10.94 -7.67 -6.89
C LEU A 44 10.76 -6.78 -8.13
N GLY A 45 10.28 -5.54 -7.90
CA GLY A 45 10.02 -4.60 -8.97
C GLY A 45 11.29 -4.11 -9.70
N SER A 46 12.49 -4.25 -9.10
CA SER A 46 13.72 -3.89 -9.80
C SER A 46 13.92 -4.71 -11.06
N ASP A 47 13.59 -5.99 -11.01
CA ASP A 47 13.75 -6.91 -12.13
C ASP A 47 12.56 -6.79 -13.10
N VAL A 48 11.34 -6.87 -12.56
CA VAL A 48 10.12 -6.91 -13.36
C VAL A 48 9.96 -5.66 -14.23
N PHE A 49 10.22 -4.47 -13.65
CA PHE A 49 10.05 -3.23 -14.41
C PHE A 49 11.20 -2.93 -15.36
N SER A 50 12.36 -3.62 -15.22
CA SER A 50 13.49 -3.49 -16.16
C SER A 50 13.51 -4.57 -17.24
N HIS A 51 13.14 -5.80 -16.88
CA HIS A 51 13.35 -6.97 -17.73
C HIS A 51 12.06 -7.76 -18.03
N GLY A 52 10.94 -7.42 -17.39
CA GLY A 52 9.67 -8.12 -17.57
C GLY A 52 9.48 -9.38 -16.73
N PHE A 53 10.51 -9.90 -16.07
CA PHE A 53 10.46 -11.17 -15.33
C PHE A 53 11.25 -11.09 -14.02
N LEU A 54 10.99 -12.02 -13.10
CA LEU A 54 11.74 -12.21 -11.85
C LEU A 54 12.95 -13.10 -12.11
N SER A 55 14.14 -12.64 -11.72
CA SER A 55 15.37 -13.45 -11.73
C SER A 55 15.33 -14.57 -10.66
N GLU A 56 16.20 -15.58 -10.79
CA GLU A 56 16.34 -16.65 -9.80
C GLU A 56 16.65 -16.08 -8.40
N GLU A 57 17.51 -15.07 -8.31
CA GLU A 57 17.83 -14.38 -7.05
C GLU A 57 16.58 -13.80 -6.39
N LYS A 58 15.73 -13.12 -7.15
CA LYS A 58 14.49 -12.52 -6.64
C LYS A 58 13.46 -13.57 -6.25
N ILE A 59 13.39 -14.67 -7.00
CA ILE A 59 12.52 -15.81 -6.69
C ILE A 59 12.99 -16.46 -5.36
N ASP A 60 14.27 -16.68 -5.18
CA ASP A 60 14.81 -17.23 -3.93
C ASP A 60 14.59 -16.29 -2.75
N ASN A 61 14.81 -14.99 -2.92
CA ASN A 61 14.51 -14.00 -1.89
C ASN A 61 13.02 -14.00 -1.50
N LEU A 62 12.12 -14.15 -2.46
CA LEU A 62 10.68 -14.27 -2.20
C LEU A 62 10.34 -15.56 -1.44
N LYS A 63 10.91 -16.71 -1.85
CA LYS A 63 10.74 -18.00 -1.16
C LYS A 63 11.20 -17.90 0.30
N HIS A 64 12.40 -17.39 0.54
CA HIS A 64 12.92 -17.20 1.90
C HIS A 64 12.07 -16.26 2.74
N ALA A 65 11.59 -15.15 2.15
CA ALA A 65 10.72 -14.21 2.85
C ALA A 65 9.40 -14.87 3.27
N LEU A 66 8.75 -15.60 2.38
CA LEU A 66 7.48 -16.28 2.67
C LEU A 66 7.64 -17.43 3.66
N THR A 67 8.74 -18.21 3.57
CA THR A 67 9.06 -19.26 4.55
C THR A 67 9.27 -18.66 5.94
N ALA A 68 10.00 -17.55 6.05
CA ALA A 68 10.18 -16.84 7.32
C ALA A 68 8.83 -16.35 7.88
N PHE A 69 7.97 -15.79 7.03
CA PHE A 69 6.64 -15.35 7.45
C PHE A 69 5.76 -16.52 7.89
N GLN A 70 5.80 -17.65 7.19
CA GLN A 70 5.10 -18.87 7.61
C GLN A 70 5.54 -19.34 8.99
N SER A 71 6.85 -19.35 9.27
CA SER A 71 7.40 -19.72 10.59
C SER A 71 6.90 -18.77 11.69
N LEU A 72 6.86 -17.47 11.41
CA LEU A 72 6.31 -16.47 12.34
C LEU A 72 4.80 -16.70 12.58
N ILE A 73 4.03 -16.98 11.54
CA ILE A 73 2.60 -17.30 11.65
C ILE A 73 2.39 -18.53 12.53
N GLN A 74 3.21 -19.55 12.42
CA GLN A 74 3.15 -20.73 13.28
C GLN A 74 3.43 -20.41 14.77
N ILE A 75 4.32 -19.44 15.04
CA ILE A 75 4.62 -18.97 16.40
C ILE A 75 3.48 -18.14 16.97
N PHE A 76 2.97 -17.17 16.19
CA PHE A 76 1.93 -16.24 16.65
C PHE A 76 0.52 -16.83 16.63
N ARG A 77 0.28 -17.89 15.84
CA ARG A 77 -1.00 -18.63 15.72
C ARG A 77 -2.20 -17.72 15.52
N PRO A 78 -2.25 -16.92 14.44
CA PRO A 78 -3.42 -16.08 14.16
C PRO A 78 -4.65 -16.94 13.84
N ASP A 79 -5.83 -16.43 14.18
CA ASP A 79 -7.13 -17.06 13.88
C ASP A 79 -7.42 -17.08 12.37
N ALA A 80 -6.91 -16.07 11.65
CA ALA A 80 -6.97 -16.01 10.19
C ALA A 80 -5.76 -15.27 9.61
N CYS A 81 -5.43 -15.63 8.36
CA CYS A 81 -4.36 -15.01 7.59
C CYS A 81 -4.79 -14.78 6.15
N LEU A 82 -4.41 -13.63 5.58
CA LEU A 82 -4.59 -13.32 4.17
C LEU A 82 -3.28 -12.79 3.59
N ALA A 83 -2.86 -13.33 2.44
CA ALA A 83 -1.62 -12.93 1.78
C ALA A 83 -1.91 -12.48 0.35
N CYS A 84 -1.47 -11.27 0.00
CA CYS A 84 -1.64 -10.69 -1.32
C CYS A 84 -0.30 -10.28 -1.94
N GLY A 85 -0.17 -10.53 -3.25
CA GLY A 85 0.90 -10.01 -4.09
C GLY A 85 0.35 -8.94 -5.05
N THR A 86 1.14 -7.89 -5.30
CA THR A 86 0.71 -6.73 -6.07
C THR A 86 1.51 -6.54 -7.36
N ALA A 87 1.75 -5.33 -7.82
CA ALA A 87 2.24 -4.96 -9.15
C ALA A 87 3.41 -5.82 -9.68
N ALA A 88 4.46 -6.07 -8.90
CA ALA A 88 5.60 -6.85 -9.41
C ALA A 88 5.22 -8.31 -9.71
N LEU A 89 4.43 -8.96 -8.83
CA LEU A 89 3.95 -10.32 -9.08
C LEU A 89 2.88 -10.35 -10.17
N ARG A 90 2.05 -9.33 -10.26
CA ARG A 90 0.99 -9.22 -11.27
C ARG A 90 1.55 -9.08 -12.69
N GLU A 91 2.67 -8.38 -12.84
CA GLU A 91 3.22 -7.99 -14.14
C GLU A 91 4.38 -8.86 -14.61
N ALA A 92 4.97 -9.70 -13.75
CA ALA A 92 6.05 -10.58 -14.16
C ALA A 92 5.58 -11.65 -15.14
N GLU A 93 6.23 -11.76 -16.30
CA GLU A 93 5.92 -12.75 -17.35
C GLU A 93 6.01 -14.18 -16.83
N ASN A 94 6.91 -14.43 -15.88
CA ASN A 94 7.12 -15.76 -15.29
C ASN A 94 6.31 -15.99 -13.99
N THR A 95 5.31 -15.17 -13.68
CA THR A 95 4.50 -15.28 -12.46
C THR A 95 3.91 -16.66 -12.24
N VAL A 96 3.35 -17.30 -13.26
CA VAL A 96 2.72 -18.63 -13.14
C VAL A 96 3.72 -19.67 -12.66
N SER A 97 4.91 -19.71 -13.23
CA SER A 97 5.97 -20.65 -12.82
C SER A 97 6.49 -20.33 -11.42
N VAL A 98 6.67 -19.06 -11.08
CA VAL A 98 7.08 -18.59 -9.74
C VAL A 98 6.06 -19.00 -8.69
N MET A 99 4.77 -18.79 -8.94
CA MET A 99 3.69 -19.17 -8.02
C MET A 99 3.59 -20.69 -7.84
N THR A 100 3.85 -21.45 -8.89
CA THR A 100 3.93 -22.93 -8.81
C THR A 100 5.09 -23.37 -7.91
N MET A 101 6.28 -22.82 -8.14
CA MET A 101 7.44 -23.12 -7.30
C MET A 101 7.24 -22.73 -5.82
N ILE A 102 6.59 -21.59 -5.55
CA ILE A 102 6.35 -21.13 -4.17
C ILE A 102 5.44 -22.09 -3.41
N LYS A 103 4.45 -22.71 -4.04
CA LYS A 103 3.55 -23.68 -3.40
C LYS A 103 4.27 -24.90 -2.84
N ASP A 104 5.45 -25.25 -3.35
CA ASP A 104 6.26 -26.36 -2.85
C ASP A 104 6.98 -26.01 -1.53
N TYR A 105 7.13 -24.73 -1.21
CA TYR A 105 7.85 -24.23 -0.03
C TYR A 105 6.94 -23.66 1.07
N VAL A 106 5.80 -23.12 0.70
CA VAL A 106 4.89 -22.48 1.64
C VAL A 106 3.45 -22.98 1.42
N THR A 107 2.83 -23.36 2.52
CA THR A 107 1.42 -23.80 2.51
C THR A 107 0.45 -22.63 2.55
N LEU A 108 0.94 -21.42 2.81
CA LEU A 108 0.12 -20.22 2.86
C LEU A 108 -0.27 -19.78 1.44
N PRO A 109 -1.57 -19.71 1.11
CA PRO A 109 -1.99 -19.23 -0.20
C PRO A 109 -1.65 -17.75 -0.38
N LEU A 110 -0.87 -17.45 -1.43
CA LEU A 110 -0.57 -16.08 -1.86
C LEU A 110 -1.47 -15.75 -3.06
N HIS A 111 -2.33 -14.75 -2.91
CA HIS A 111 -3.27 -14.30 -3.93
C HIS A 111 -2.70 -13.09 -4.67
N ILE A 112 -2.69 -13.12 -6.00
CA ILE A 112 -2.29 -11.95 -6.79
C ILE A 112 -3.52 -11.12 -7.06
N ILE A 113 -3.50 -9.86 -6.61
CA ILE A 113 -4.62 -8.93 -6.77
C ILE A 113 -4.35 -7.95 -7.93
N ASP A 114 -5.41 -7.55 -8.60
CA ASP A 114 -5.33 -6.48 -9.59
C ASP A 114 -5.27 -5.09 -8.93
N GLY A 115 -4.95 -4.06 -9.72
CA GLY A 115 -4.77 -2.71 -9.19
C GLY A 115 -6.05 -2.06 -8.69
N ASN A 116 -7.22 -2.45 -9.22
CA ASN A 116 -8.50 -1.93 -8.74
C ASN A 116 -8.85 -2.55 -7.38
N MET A 117 -8.67 -3.87 -7.22
CA MET A 117 -8.80 -4.53 -5.91
C MET A 117 -7.85 -3.92 -4.87
N GLU A 118 -6.60 -3.64 -5.26
CA GLU A 118 -5.61 -2.99 -4.38
C GLU A 118 -6.10 -1.61 -3.95
N SER A 119 -6.63 -0.79 -4.87
CA SER A 119 -7.16 0.54 -4.56
C SER A 119 -8.42 0.50 -3.68
N GLU A 120 -9.33 -0.46 -3.89
CA GLU A 120 -10.51 -0.67 -3.05
C GLU A 120 -10.12 -1.05 -1.61
N LEU A 121 -9.14 -1.95 -1.45
CA LEU A 121 -8.58 -2.31 -0.14
C LEU A 121 -7.98 -1.10 0.57
N ILE A 122 -7.22 -0.28 -0.14
CA ILE A 122 -6.63 0.94 0.41
C ILE A 122 -7.71 1.93 0.85
N GLY A 123 -8.78 2.07 0.07
CA GLY A 123 -9.98 2.84 0.44
C GLY A 123 -10.63 2.33 1.72
N LEU A 124 -10.72 1.00 1.90
CA LEU A 124 -11.21 0.38 3.12
C LEU A 124 -10.34 0.73 4.34
N ALA A 125 -9.02 0.64 4.21
CA ALA A 125 -8.07 0.97 5.30
C ALA A 125 -8.17 2.43 5.76
N THR A 126 -8.60 3.32 4.89
CA THR A 126 -8.67 4.77 5.17
C THR A 126 -10.08 5.27 5.42
N SER A 127 -11.08 4.40 5.31
CA SER A 127 -12.51 4.77 5.42
C SER A 127 -12.85 5.49 6.72
N ALA A 128 -12.23 5.11 7.83
CA ALA A 128 -12.43 5.73 9.15
C ALA A 128 -11.88 7.17 9.25
N PHE A 129 -11.03 7.58 8.31
CA PHE A 129 -10.44 8.93 8.25
C PHE A 129 -11.10 9.81 7.20
N ALA A 130 -12.02 9.24 6.41
CA ALA A 130 -12.76 9.95 5.38
C ALA A 130 -14.05 10.51 5.98
N PRO A 131 -14.27 11.85 5.96
CA PRO A 131 -15.53 12.44 6.39
C PRO A 131 -16.72 11.87 5.61
N ALA A 132 -17.87 11.77 6.24
CA ALA A 132 -19.06 11.21 5.61
C ALA A 132 -19.66 12.13 4.54
N ASP A 133 -19.48 13.44 4.71
CA ASP A 133 -20.10 14.51 3.91
C ASP A 133 -19.18 15.12 2.85
N GLN A 134 -17.95 14.62 2.73
CA GLN A 134 -16.94 15.15 1.80
C GLN A 134 -16.40 14.06 0.86
N LEU A 135 -15.92 14.53 -0.27
CA LEU A 135 -15.12 13.67 -1.16
C LEU A 135 -13.80 13.34 -0.48
N ALA A 136 -13.46 12.07 -0.39
CA ALA A 136 -12.15 11.62 0.10
C ALA A 136 -11.40 10.90 -1.00
N VAL A 137 -10.15 11.30 -1.21
CA VAL A 137 -9.24 10.67 -2.18
C VAL A 137 -8.07 10.09 -1.43
N THR A 138 -8.00 8.78 -1.42
CA THR A 138 -6.86 8.05 -0.86
C THR A 138 -5.84 7.76 -1.94
N ILE A 139 -4.59 8.00 -1.63
CA ILE A 139 -3.44 7.85 -2.53
C ILE A 139 -2.48 6.87 -1.87
N ASP A 140 -2.11 5.78 -2.55
CA ASP A 140 -0.98 4.93 -2.19
C ASP A 140 0.06 4.94 -3.30
N VAL A 141 1.30 5.29 -2.99
CA VAL A 141 2.40 5.27 -3.94
C VAL A 141 3.30 4.08 -3.64
N GLY A 142 3.15 3.05 -4.46
CA GLY A 142 3.94 1.84 -4.44
C GLY A 142 5.26 1.95 -5.21
N GLY A 143 5.92 0.78 -5.39
CA GLY A 143 7.11 0.68 -6.23
C GLY A 143 6.79 0.66 -7.72
N GLY A 144 5.71 -0.04 -8.09
CA GLY A 144 5.29 -0.26 -9.48
C GLY A 144 4.10 0.59 -9.92
N SER A 145 3.22 0.94 -9.00
CA SER A 145 1.97 1.62 -9.30
C SER A 145 1.62 2.69 -8.27
N THR A 146 0.64 3.50 -8.61
CA THR A 146 -0.04 4.44 -7.71
C THR A 146 -1.53 4.12 -7.73
N GLU A 147 -2.05 3.78 -6.57
CA GLU A 147 -3.47 3.47 -6.37
C GLU A 147 -4.20 4.73 -5.89
N ILE A 148 -5.37 4.97 -6.49
CA ILE A 148 -6.27 6.06 -6.15
C ILE A 148 -7.62 5.46 -5.79
N SER A 149 -8.08 5.67 -4.56
CA SER A 149 -9.43 5.32 -4.14
C SER A 149 -10.23 6.60 -3.88
N ILE A 150 -11.37 6.74 -4.53
CA ILE A 150 -12.25 7.91 -4.42
C ILE A 150 -13.53 7.48 -3.71
N LYS A 151 -13.73 7.97 -2.48
CA LYS A 151 -14.97 7.78 -1.73
C LYS A 151 -15.82 9.03 -1.85
N ARG A 152 -17.04 8.86 -2.34
CA ARG A 152 -18.04 9.93 -2.45
C ARG A 152 -18.87 10.08 -1.17
N PRO A 153 -19.55 11.23 -0.98
CA PRO A 153 -20.45 11.44 0.16
C PRO A 153 -21.61 10.43 0.24
N ASP A 154 -22.05 9.88 -0.90
CA ASP A 154 -23.07 8.84 -0.97
C ASP A 154 -22.56 7.44 -0.54
N GLY A 155 -21.28 7.35 -0.17
CA GLY A 155 -20.63 6.11 0.26
C GLY A 155 -20.08 5.26 -0.88
N GLN A 156 -20.28 5.64 -2.15
CA GLN A 156 -19.68 4.93 -3.29
C GLN A 156 -18.16 5.07 -3.26
N VAL A 157 -17.48 3.98 -3.53
CA VAL A 157 -16.02 3.90 -3.65
C VAL A 157 -15.65 3.51 -5.07
N GLU A 158 -14.76 4.26 -5.68
CA GLU A 158 -14.24 4.04 -7.02
C GLU A 158 -12.71 3.89 -6.93
N GLY A 159 -12.18 2.77 -7.42
CA GLY A 159 -10.75 2.44 -7.35
C GLY A 159 -10.08 2.51 -8.72
N HIS A 160 -8.86 3.07 -8.77
CA HIS A 160 -8.04 3.16 -9.97
C HIS A 160 -6.59 2.85 -9.63
N SER A 161 -5.87 2.22 -10.55
CA SER A 161 -4.43 1.98 -10.46
C SER A 161 -3.74 2.50 -11.71
N PHE A 162 -2.60 3.17 -11.50
CA PHE A 162 -1.79 3.73 -12.58
C PHE A 162 -0.38 3.13 -12.52
N PRO A 163 0.25 2.77 -13.66
CA PRO A 163 1.61 2.23 -13.70
C PRO A 163 2.65 3.33 -13.47
N ILE A 164 2.45 4.10 -12.39
CA ILE A 164 3.32 5.17 -11.91
C ILE A 164 3.78 4.78 -10.52
N GLY A 165 5.00 4.25 -10.40
CA GLY A 165 5.57 3.82 -9.13
C GLY A 165 6.99 4.32 -8.96
N THR A 166 7.47 4.29 -7.72
CA THR A 166 8.79 4.86 -7.39
C THR A 166 9.95 4.15 -8.09
N LEU A 167 9.89 2.83 -8.23
CA LEU A 167 10.91 2.05 -8.95
C LEU A 167 10.85 2.30 -10.45
N ARG A 168 9.63 2.38 -11.04
CA ARG A 168 9.49 2.75 -12.46
C ARG A 168 10.04 4.15 -12.75
N MET A 169 9.80 5.12 -11.84
CA MET A 169 10.35 6.47 -11.99
C MET A 169 11.87 6.48 -11.96
N LEU A 170 12.48 5.71 -11.05
CA LEU A 170 13.93 5.61 -10.95
C LEU A 170 14.57 4.97 -12.18
N GLN A 171 13.84 4.09 -12.84
CA GLN A 171 14.27 3.39 -14.04
C GLN A 171 13.82 4.07 -15.36
N HIS A 172 13.13 5.22 -15.28
CA HIS A 172 12.58 5.96 -16.42
C HIS A 172 11.57 5.17 -17.27
N PHE A 173 10.81 4.27 -16.64
CA PHE A 173 9.79 3.43 -17.30
C PHE A 173 8.35 3.88 -17.03
N VAL A 174 8.13 5.15 -16.76
CA VAL A 174 6.78 5.71 -16.63
C VAL A 174 6.42 6.42 -17.93
N ASP A 175 5.34 5.96 -18.55
CA ASP A 175 4.81 6.54 -19.79
C ASP A 175 4.09 7.89 -19.48
N ASP A 176 4.27 8.86 -20.39
CA ASP A 176 3.56 10.15 -20.34
C ASP A 176 2.03 9.97 -20.38
N GLN A 177 1.53 8.94 -21.07
CA GLN A 177 0.11 8.59 -21.11
C GLN A 177 -0.43 8.23 -19.71
N ALA A 178 0.35 7.50 -18.89
CA ALA A 178 -0.04 7.17 -17.51
C ALA A 178 -0.17 8.45 -16.66
N TRP A 179 0.77 9.38 -16.80
CA TRP A 179 0.70 10.69 -16.14
C TRP A 179 -0.51 11.50 -16.57
N TYR A 180 -0.78 11.52 -17.87
CA TYR A 180 -1.95 12.20 -18.42
C TYR A 180 -3.25 11.62 -17.85
N GLN A 181 -3.39 10.31 -17.79
CA GLN A 181 -4.56 9.61 -17.27
C GLN A 181 -4.77 9.91 -15.76
N LEU A 182 -3.70 9.81 -14.95
CA LEU A 182 -3.77 10.15 -13.52
C LEU A 182 -4.18 11.61 -13.32
N LYS A 183 -3.57 12.55 -14.04
CA LYS A 183 -3.90 13.97 -13.97
C LYS A 183 -5.36 14.22 -14.37
N SER A 184 -5.82 13.61 -15.46
CA SER A 184 -7.18 13.75 -15.95
C SER A 184 -8.19 13.25 -14.91
N LEU A 185 -7.96 12.06 -14.33
CA LEU A 185 -8.79 11.52 -13.26
C LEU A 185 -8.91 12.52 -12.09
N ILE A 186 -7.77 12.99 -11.57
CA ILE A 186 -7.76 13.91 -10.42
C ILE A 186 -8.45 15.23 -10.76
N THR A 187 -8.20 15.80 -11.93
CA THR A 187 -8.79 17.07 -12.34
C THR A 187 -10.30 16.96 -12.55
N GLU A 188 -10.76 15.85 -13.16
CA GLU A 188 -12.18 15.63 -13.47
C GLU A 188 -12.98 15.26 -12.22
N LYS A 189 -12.50 14.31 -11.43
CA LYS A 189 -13.25 13.79 -10.26
C LYS A 189 -13.19 14.71 -9.06
N VAL A 190 -12.06 15.37 -8.83
CA VAL A 190 -11.84 16.25 -7.67
C VAL A 190 -12.15 17.70 -8.04
N GLY A 191 -11.44 18.24 -9.03
CA GLY A 191 -11.64 19.62 -9.48
C GLY A 191 -11.54 20.63 -8.33
N LYS A 192 -12.59 21.46 -8.18
CA LYS A 192 -12.70 22.44 -7.07
C LYS A 192 -13.61 21.97 -5.92
N ARG A 193 -13.98 20.71 -5.87
CA ARG A 193 -14.84 20.16 -4.81
C ARG A 193 -14.10 20.13 -3.48
N PRO A 194 -14.77 20.41 -2.34
CA PRO A 194 -14.19 20.15 -1.02
C PRO A 194 -13.74 18.70 -0.91
N THR A 195 -12.44 18.49 -0.73
CA THR A 195 -11.84 17.16 -0.81
C THR A 195 -10.82 16.97 0.29
N VAL A 196 -10.87 15.82 0.96
CA VAL A 196 -9.84 15.37 1.87
C VAL A 196 -8.89 14.43 1.11
N LEU A 197 -7.62 14.81 1.01
CA LEU A 197 -6.59 13.91 0.51
C LEU A 197 -6.00 13.10 1.67
N ILE A 198 -5.89 11.80 1.48
CA ILE A 198 -5.33 10.85 2.44
C ILE A 198 -4.17 10.13 1.77
N GLY A 199 -2.98 10.24 2.35
CA GLY A 199 -1.78 9.54 1.89
C GLY A 199 -1.52 8.29 2.72
N THR A 200 -1.34 7.16 2.06
CA THR A 200 -1.05 5.87 2.70
C THR A 200 0.16 5.20 2.05
N GLY A 201 0.58 4.08 2.61
CA GLY A 201 1.71 3.30 2.10
C GLY A 201 3.07 3.64 2.71
N GLY A 202 4.04 2.82 2.33
CA GLY A 202 5.33 2.77 3.02
C GLY A 202 6.16 4.05 2.94
N ASN A 203 6.02 4.84 1.88
CA ASN A 203 6.83 6.03 1.63
C ASN A 203 6.28 7.23 2.40
N ILE A 204 5.00 7.56 2.19
CA ILE A 204 4.38 8.74 2.85
C ILE A 204 4.32 8.57 4.37
N ASN A 205 4.16 7.34 4.87
CA ASN A 205 4.17 7.02 6.29
C ASN A 205 5.50 7.33 7.01
N LYS A 206 6.55 7.72 6.28
CA LYS A 206 7.81 8.22 6.86
C LYS A 206 7.80 9.73 7.12
N ILE A 207 6.98 10.48 6.44
CA ILE A 207 6.96 11.95 6.53
C ILE A 207 6.67 12.45 7.94
N PRO A 208 5.70 11.91 8.70
CA PRO A 208 5.51 12.31 10.09
C PRO A 208 6.79 12.23 10.92
N THR A 209 7.54 11.12 10.79
CA THR A 209 8.81 10.91 11.51
C THR A 209 9.89 11.92 11.07
N LEU A 210 10.00 12.20 9.77
CA LEU A 210 10.95 13.20 9.24
C LEU A 210 10.64 14.62 9.74
N LEU A 211 9.37 14.90 10.03
CA LEU A 211 8.90 16.16 10.59
C LEU A 211 8.86 16.18 12.13
N GLY A 212 9.34 15.11 12.81
CA GLY A 212 9.29 14.99 14.27
C GLY A 212 7.89 14.86 14.85
N ARG A 213 6.91 14.34 14.07
CA ARG A 213 5.50 14.22 14.45
C ARG A 213 5.05 12.77 14.56
N LYS A 214 3.97 12.53 15.31
CA LYS A 214 3.29 11.20 15.40
C LYS A 214 2.07 11.18 14.49
N SER A 215 1.78 10.03 13.87
CA SER A 215 0.55 9.84 13.08
C SER A 215 -0.66 9.54 14.00
N PRO A 216 -1.89 9.89 13.58
CA PRO A 216 -2.22 10.56 12.31
C PRO A 216 -1.75 12.03 12.30
N VAL A 217 -1.36 12.54 11.14
CA VAL A 217 -0.92 13.92 10.98
C VAL A 217 -1.37 14.50 9.65
N THR A 218 -1.76 15.76 9.65
CA THR A 218 -1.97 16.52 8.43
C THR A 218 -0.71 17.32 8.10
N VAL A 219 -0.25 17.18 6.87
CA VAL A 219 0.89 17.93 6.34
C VAL A 219 0.45 18.83 5.21
N THR A 220 1.09 20.00 5.10
CA THR A 220 0.79 20.94 4.03
C THR A 220 1.64 20.65 2.79
N LYS A 221 1.16 21.06 1.61
CA LYS A 221 1.92 21.02 0.37
C LYS A 221 3.29 21.74 0.50
N LYS A 222 3.34 22.86 1.24
CA LYS A 222 4.58 23.57 1.53
C LYS A 222 5.56 22.68 2.29
N GLN A 223 5.11 21.94 3.30
CA GLN A 223 5.96 21.00 4.05
C GLN A 223 6.48 19.86 3.17
N ILE A 224 5.62 19.27 2.32
CA ILE A 224 6.04 18.25 1.34
C ILE A 224 7.12 18.82 0.41
N ASN A 225 6.91 20.00 -0.18
CA ASN A 225 7.88 20.63 -1.07
C ASN A 225 9.20 20.97 -0.35
N THR A 226 9.14 21.37 0.91
CA THR A 226 10.36 21.61 1.72
C THR A 226 11.14 20.30 1.90
N VAL A 227 10.47 19.20 2.22
CA VAL A 227 11.12 17.88 2.34
C VAL A 227 11.69 17.41 1.01
N ILE A 228 10.97 17.60 -0.11
CA ILE A 228 11.48 17.33 -1.46
C ILE A 228 12.77 18.08 -1.71
N GLY A 229 12.80 19.41 -1.49
CA GLY A 229 14.00 20.24 -1.71
C GLY A 229 15.20 19.79 -0.89
N VAL A 230 14.97 19.42 0.37
CA VAL A 230 16.04 18.88 1.24
C VAL A 230 16.52 17.51 0.74
N LEU A 231 15.62 16.59 0.38
CA LEU A 231 16.03 15.28 -0.11
C LEU A 231 16.74 15.38 -1.47
N ASP A 232 16.33 16.29 -2.32
CA ASP A 232 16.93 16.50 -3.64
C ASP A 232 18.38 16.98 -3.56
N SER A 233 18.70 17.76 -2.53
CA SER A 233 20.08 18.25 -2.26
C SER A 233 21.00 17.21 -1.60
N LEU A 234 20.48 16.03 -1.21
CA LEU A 234 21.24 15.02 -0.47
C LEU A 234 21.42 13.74 -1.32
N SER A 235 22.62 13.18 -1.29
CA SER A 235 22.91 11.85 -1.80
C SER A 235 22.20 10.75 -0.97
N ILE A 236 22.05 9.55 -1.53
CA ILE A 236 21.43 8.41 -0.82
C ILE A 236 22.12 8.12 0.54
N PRO A 237 23.48 8.04 0.62
CA PRO A 237 24.16 7.87 1.90
C PRO A 237 23.89 9.00 2.91
N GLU A 238 23.75 10.24 2.46
CA GLU A 238 23.42 11.38 3.33
C GLU A 238 21.99 11.31 3.85
N ARG A 239 21.01 10.93 3.00
CA ARG A 239 19.63 10.67 3.44
C ARG A 239 19.57 9.57 4.50
N CYS A 240 20.36 8.48 4.31
CA CYS A 240 20.46 7.40 5.29
C CYS A 240 21.00 7.89 6.63
N ARG A 241 22.12 8.61 6.63
CA ARG A 241 22.75 9.13 7.86
C ARG A 241 21.87 10.14 8.58
N ARG A 242 21.32 11.10 7.83
CA ARG A 242 20.56 12.23 8.40
C ARG A 242 19.21 11.81 8.98
N TYR A 243 18.54 10.85 8.35
CA TYR A 243 17.16 10.49 8.68
C TYR A 243 16.99 9.05 9.18
N GLY A 244 18.07 8.30 9.37
CA GLY A 244 18.02 6.90 9.79
C GLY A 244 17.27 6.00 8.79
N LEU A 245 17.33 6.35 7.49
CA LEU A 245 16.66 5.57 6.44
C LEU A 245 17.54 4.40 6.01
N LYS A 246 16.90 3.27 5.70
CA LYS A 246 17.57 2.19 4.98
C LYS A 246 17.79 2.61 3.52
N PRO A 247 18.85 2.15 2.83
CA PRO A 247 19.17 2.55 1.45
C PRO A 247 18.00 2.40 0.48
N ASP A 248 17.35 1.24 0.48
CA ASP A 248 16.18 0.93 -0.34
C ASP A 248 15.00 1.90 -0.13
N ARG A 249 14.93 2.53 1.04
CA ARG A 249 13.90 3.52 1.35
C ARG A 249 14.34 4.94 1.04
N ALA A 250 15.61 5.26 1.26
CA ALA A 250 16.18 6.57 0.93
C ALA A 250 16.11 6.87 -0.57
N GLU A 251 16.21 5.83 -1.39
CA GLU A 251 16.11 5.91 -2.85
C GLU A 251 14.69 6.24 -3.33
N VAL A 252 13.69 5.51 -2.86
CA VAL A 252 12.30 5.60 -3.36
C VAL A 252 11.48 6.73 -2.73
N LEU A 253 11.96 7.37 -1.64
CA LEU A 253 11.19 8.38 -0.92
C LEU A 253 10.97 9.64 -1.74
N LEU A 254 12.00 10.15 -2.42
CA LEU A 254 11.91 11.37 -3.22
C LEU A 254 10.96 11.22 -4.42
N PRO A 255 11.05 10.16 -5.25
CA PRO A 255 10.05 9.91 -6.29
C PRO A 255 8.62 9.86 -5.75
N ALA A 256 8.39 9.16 -4.63
CA ALA A 256 7.06 9.09 -4.03
C ALA A 256 6.51 10.48 -3.68
N LEU A 257 7.33 11.33 -3.03
CA LEU A 257 6.88 12.67 -2.64
C LEU A 257 6.56 13.56 -3.83
N ARG A 258 7.27 13.40 -4.95
CA ARG A 258 6.97 14.12 -6.20
C ARG A 258 5.59 13.74 -6.73
N ILE A 259 5.23 12.45 -6.72
CA ILE A 259 3.87 11.99 -7.11
C ILE A 259 2.80 12.63 -6.20
N TYR A 260 2.99 12.60 -4.86
CA TYR A 260 2.06 13.25 -3.94
C TYR A 260 1.93 14.75 -4.19
N ALA A 261 3.04 15.45 -4.41
CA ALA A 261 3.05 16.90 -4.67
C ALA A 261 2.30 17.25 -5.96
N ASP A 262 2.42 16.44 -7.01
CA ASP A 262 1.71 16.62 -8.28
C ASP A 262 0.20 16.38 -8.10
N ILE A 263 -0.21 15.32 -7.41
CA ILE A 263 -1.62 15.06 -7.11
C ILE A 263 -2.21 16.21 -6.27
N MET A 264 -1.49 16.70 -5.24
CA MET A 264 -1.91 17.87 -4.47
C MET A 264 -2.01 19.15 -5.31
N LYS A 265 -1.19 19.27 -6.36
CA LYS A 265 -1.27 20.40 -7.30
C LYS A 265 -2.51 20.30 -8.17
N TRP A 266 -2.80 19.14 -8.74
CA TRP A 266 -3.93 18.93 -9.66
C TRP A 266 -5.29 18.94 -8.95
N SER A 267 -5.33 18.50 -7.70
CA SER A 267 -6.52 18.53 -6.84
C SER A 267 -6.78 19.88 -6.19
N HIS A 268 -5.91 20.88 -6.41
CA HIS A 268 -5.94 22.17 -5.72
C HIS A 268 -6.00 22.08 -4.19
N THR A 269 -5.57 20.95 -3.60
CA THR A 269 -5.63 20.72 -2.15
C THR A 269 -4.30 21.10 -1.52
N SER A 270 -4.37 21.86 -0.43
CA SER A 270 -3.18 22.32 0.30
C SER A 270 -2.72 21.38 1.41
N GLN A 271 -3.51 20.38 1.78
CA GLN A 271 -3.30 19.50 2.91
C GLN A 271 -3.42 18.03 2.51
N LEU A 272 -2.61 17.18 3.16
CA LEU A 272 -2.62 15.73 3.04
C LEU A 272 -2.65 15.10 4.42
N LEU A 273 -3.66 14.30 4.72
CA LEU A 273 -3.76 13.52 5.94
C LEU A 273 -2.95 12.22 5.79
N ILE A 274 -2.12 11.88 6.77
CA ILE A 274 -1.31 10.66 6.81
C ILE A 274 -1.69 9.86 8.05
N PRO A 275 -2.61 8.87 7.94
CA PRO A 275 -3.08 8.08 9.07
C PRO A 275 -2.09 7.00 9.51
N LYS A 276 -1.10 6.65 8.68
CA LYS A 276 -0.15 5.55 8.86
C LYS A 276 -0.77 4.16 8.72
N THR A 277 -1.59 4.01 7.72
CA THR A 277 -2.19 2.73 7.29
C THR A 277 -1.57 2.26 5.96
N GLY A 278 -1.96 1.08 5.50
CA GLY A 278 -1.57 0.52 4.20
C GLY A 278 -2.32 -0.75 3.88
N LEU A 279 -1.92 -1.44 2.81
CA LEU A 279 -2.58 -2.66 2.32
C LEU A 279 -2.69 -3.75 3.41
N SER A 280 -1.64 -3.97 4.21
CA SER A 280 -1.70 -4.96 5.29
C SER A 280 -2.79 -4.64 6.33
N ASP A 281 -3.02 -3.34 6.63
CA ASP A 281 -4.09 -2.94 7.55
C ASP A 281 -5.48 -3.18 6.92
N ALA A 282 -5.63 -2.97 5.60
CA ALA A 282 -6.86 -3.27 4.85
C ALA A 282 -7.22 -4.75 4.92
N LEU A 283 -6.25 -5.63 4.67
CA LEU A 283 -6.44 -7.08 4.72
C LEU A 283 -6.88 -7.54 6.13
N VAL A 284 -6.30 -6.96 7.18
CA VAL A 284 -6.73 -7.20 8.57
C VAL A 284 -8.17 -6.76 8.80
N ILE A 285 -8.55 -5.56 8.34
CA ILE A 285 -9.92 -5.05 8.48
C ILE A 285 -10.92 -5.97 7.77
N LEU A 286 -10.58 -6.43 6.55
CA LEU A 286 -11.42 -7.33 5.77
C LEU A 286 -11.64 -8.67 6.50
N LEU A 287 -10.56 -9.28 7.02
CA LEU A 287 -10.64 -10.51 7.82
C LEU A 287 -11.44 -10.32 9.11
N ALA A 288 -11.24 -9.21 9.83
CA ALA A 288 -11.98 -8.91 11.04
C ALA A 288 -13.48 -8.79 10.79
N LYS A 289 -13.87 -8.14 9.69
CA LYS A 289 -15.27 -8.03 9.27
C LYS A 289 -15.85 -9.38 8.86
N GLU A 290 -15.08 -10.21 8.16
CA GLU A 290 -15.51 -11.57 7.80
C GLU A 290 -15.84 -12.39 9.05
N LEU A 291 -14.91 -12.46 10.01
CA LEU A 291 -15.06 -13.26 11.23
C LEU A 291 -16.21 -12.77 12.12
N SER A 292 -16.51 -11.49 12.10
CA SER A 292 -17.63 -10.92 12.86
C SER A 292 -18.97 -10.96 12.11
N GLY A 293 -18.99 -11.45 10.87
CA GLY A 293 -20.21 -11.42 10.01
C GLY A 293 -20.59 -10.00 9.55
N GLY A 294 -19.69 -9.02 9.65
CA GLY A 294 -19.94 -7.61 9.36
C GLY A 294 -19.50 -7.13 7.97
N LEU A 295 -19.25 -8.05 7.02
CA LEU A 295 -18.92 -7.68 5.65
C LEU A 295 -20.12 -7.05 4.92
N LEU A 296 -19.87 -5.91 4.29
CA LEU A 296 -20.79 -5.34 3.32
C LEU A 296 -20.78 -6.18 2.02
N PRO A 297 -21.86 -6.14 1.19
CA PRO A 297 -21.91 -6.93 -0.04
C PRO A 297 -20.69 -6.76 -0.96
N TRP A 298 -20.22 -5.54 -1.15
CA TRP A 298 -19.06 -5.27 -1.98
C TRP A 298 -17.74 -5.78 -1.37
N GLU A 299 -17.60 -5.72 -0.03
CA GLU A 299 -16.43 -6.24 0.69
C GLU A 299 -16.39 -7.77 0.60
N LYS A 300 -17.55 -8.42 0.67
CA LYS A 300 -17.66 -9.87 0.45
C LYS A 300 -17.24 -10.21 -0.98
N THR A 301 -17.77 -9.52 -1.97
CA THR A 301 -17.39 -9.72 -3.38
C THR A 301 -15.88 -9.53 -3.58
N LEU A 302 -15.28 -8.51 -2.96
CA LEU A 302 -13.85 -8.25 -3.02
C LEU A 302 -13.05 -9.41 -2.42
N LEU A 303 -13.44 -9.90 -1.24
CA LEU A 303 -12.78 -11.04 -0.59
C LEU A 303 -12.88 -12.32 -1.42
N ASP A 304 -14.06 -12.61 -1.99
CA ASP A 304 -14.30 -13.76 -2.85
C ASP A 304 -13.43 -13.69 -4.12
N LYS A 305 -13.29 -12.53 -4.74
CA LYS A 305 -12.36 -12.30 -5.87
C LYS A 305 -10.91 -12.54 -5.47
N ILE A 306 -10.47 -12.00 -4.32
CA ILE A 306 -9.10 -12.20 -3.82
C ILE A 306 -8.81 -13.69 -3.67
N ARG A 307 -9.75 -14.47 -3.14
CA ARG A 307 -9.60 -15.91 -2.93
C ARG A 307 -9.81 -16.75 -4.19
N GLY A 308 -10.23 -16.13 -5.30
CA GLY A 308 -10.52 -16.83 -6.55
C GLY A 308 -11.75 -17.73 -6.49
N VAL A 309 -12.77 -17.32 -5.72
CA VAL A 309 -14.05 -18.03 -5.59
C VAL A 309 -15.01 -17.61 -6.71
N ILE A 310 -14.88 -16.38 -7.22
CA ILE A 310 -15.66 -15.80 -8.33
C ILE A 310 -14.74 -15.08 -9.32
#